data_41a15451e268284ee736060759da70f5
#
_entry.id   41a15451e268284ee736060759da70f5
#
_cell.length_a   1.000
_cell.length_b   1.000
_cell.length_c   1.000
_cell.angle_alpha   90.00
_cell.angle_beta   90.00
_cell.angle_gamma   90.00
#
_symmetry.space_group_name_H-M   'P 1'
#
loop_
_entity.id
_entity.type
_entity.pdbx_description
1 polymer ?
#
loop_
_entity_poly.entity_id
_entity_poly.type
_entity_poly.pdbx_seq_one_letter_code
_entity_poly.pdbx_strand_id
1 'polypeptide(L)'
;MIIGVPRETKTDEYRIGLLAVGAELLTGDGHTVLIQAGAAQGSGFSDEQYSSVGGQIVDSAEELYARAEMVVKVKEPQPAEIALLREGQIVFSYFHFAALRELTVGCLEAGMTAVAYETLRDPHGRLPLLTPMSEVAGKMSIHEGAKYLERPMMGRGILLGGVPGVAPANVLILGGGVVGANAAGIAAGMGANVTIMDINIDRMRYLDEIMPANVTTIYCDPHAVEDYAVHADLVIGAVLIPGGRAPMLIDRALLKK
;
A
#
# COMPACT_ATOMS: atom_id res chain seq x y z
N MET A 1 -27.57 4.69 8.56
CA MET A 1 -26.98 3.76 7.58
C MET A 1 -26.48 2.51 8.29
N ILE A 2 -26.58 1.35 7.66
CA ILE A 2 -26.03 0.08 8.17
C ILE A 2 -24.67 -0.13 7.52
N ILE A 3 -23.60 -0.15 8.32
CA ILE A 3 -22.21 -0.27 7.89
C ILE A 3 -21.72 -1.66 8.30
N GLY A 4 -21.25 -2.45 7.33
CA GLY A 4 -20.74 -3.79 7.57
C GLY A 4 -19.23 -3.87 7.43
N VAL A 5 -18.56 -4.52 8.35
CA VAL A 5 -17.11 -4.77 8.36
C VAL A 5 -16.87 -6.27 8.36
N PRO A 6 -16.70 -6.90 7.18
CA PRO A 6 -16.44 -8.32 7.10
C PRO A 6 -15.01 -8.64 7.50
N ARG A 7 -14.77 -9.92 7.77
CA ARG A 7 -13.41 -10.46 7.90
C ARG A 7 -12.74 -10.47 6.53
N GLU A 8 -11.48 -10.05 6.46
CA GLU A 8 -10.70 -10.16 5.23
C GLU A 8 -10.46 -11.62 4.84
N THR A 9 -10.65 -11.92 3.57
CA THR A 9 -10.52 -13.27 3.00
C THR A 9 -9.31 -13.43 2.10
N LYS A 10 -8.65 -12.31 1.75
CA LYS A 10 -7.41 -12.33 0.97
C LYS A 10 -6.27 -12.95 1.77
N THR A 11 -5.49 -13.82 1.13
CA THR A 11 -4.32 -14.46 1.75
C THR A 11 -3.38 -13.42 2.35
N ASP A 12 -2.92 -13.67 3.58
CA ASP A 12 -2.01 -12.82 4.35
C ASP A 12 -2.53 -11.41 4.68
N GLU A 13 -3.86 -11.17 4.60
CA GLU A 13 -4.48 -9.95 5.09
C GLU A 13 -5.08 -10.19 6.47
N TYR A 14 -4.50 -9.55 7.48
CA TYR A 14 -4.88 -9.68 8.89
C TYR A 14 -5.45 -8.38 9.46
N ARG A 15 -5.47 -7.29 8.68
CA ARG A 15 -6.01 -6.00 9.11
C ARG A 15 -7.53 -6.01 9.07
N ILE A 16 -8.15 -5.04 9.76
CA ILE A 16 -9.59 -4.78 9.72
C ILE A 16 -9.86 -3.39 9.15
N GLY A 17 -10.96 -3.23 8.40
CA GLY A 17 -11.33 -1.97 7.74
C GLY A 17 -11.76 -0.86 8.70
N LEU A 18 -12.20 -1.21 9.92
CA LEU A 18 -12.67 -0.25 10.93
C LEU A 18 -12.26 -0.71 12.32
N LEU A 19 -11.59 0.15 13.08
CA LEU A 19 -11.23 -0.11 14.48
C LEU A 19 -12.46 0.12 15.41
N ALA A 20 -12.40 -0.43 16.63
CA ALA A 20 -13.46 -0.27 17.62
C ALA A 20 -13.78 1.21 17.92
N VAL A 21 -12.76 2.08 17.98
CA VAL A 21 -12.97 3.53 18.15
C VAL A 21 -13.76 4.15 16.98
N GLY A 22 -13.54 3.67 15.76
CA GLY A 22 -14.31 4.10 14.59
C GLY A 22 -15.76 3.59 14.66
N ALA A 23 -15.99 2.36 15.15
CA ALA A 23 -17.32 1.83 15.40
C ALA A 23 -18.07 2.65 16.46
N GLU A 24 -17.39 3.06 17.55
CA GLU A 24 -17.94 3.92 18.59
C GLU A 24 -18.44 5.27 18.03
N LEU A 25 -17.61 5.93 17.23
CA LEU A 25 -17.96 7.21 16.61
C LEU A 25 -19.18 7.06 15.70
N LEU A 26 -19.21 6.04 14.83
CA LEU A 26 -20.29 5.81 13.91
C LEU A 26 -21.61 5.42 14.62
N THR A 27 -21.53 4.62 15.68
CA THR A 27 -22.73 4.29 16.49
C THR A 27 -23.21 5.50 17.27
N GLY A 28 -22.32 6.35 17.77
CA GLY A 28 -22.63 7.64 18.39
C GLY A 28 -23.35 8.61 17.44
N ASP A 29 -23.02 8.56 16.14
CA ASP A 29 -23.67 9.34 15.08
C ASP A 29 -24.99 8.70 14.60
N GLY A 30 -25.46 7.63 15.23
CA GLY A 30 -26.74 6.96 14.93
C GLY A 30 -26.67 5.96 13.78
N HIS A 31 -25.49 5.50 13.38
CA HIS A 31 -25.33 4.42 12.42
C HIS A 31 -25.36 3.05 13.13
N THR A 32 -25.78 2.01 12.41
CA THR A 32 -25.64 0.61 12.84
C THR A 32 -24.35 0.06 12.27
N VAL A 33 -23.45 -0.46 13.11
CA VAL A 33 -22.18 -1.05 12.69
C VAL A 33 -22.24 -2.56 12.93
N LEU A 34 -22.16 -3.34 11.85
CA LEU A 34 -22.11 -4.80 11.86
C LEU A 34 -20.65 -5.24 11.69
N ILE A 35 -20.18 -6.12 12.58
CA ILE A 35 -18.83 -6.69 12.51
C ILE A 35 -18.99 -8.20 12.37
N GLN A 36 -18.35 -8.80 11.37
CA GLN A 36 -18.33 -10.25 11.28
C GLN A 36 -17.52 -10.85 12.42
N ALA A 37 -18.03 -11.90 13.05
CA ALA A 37 -17.38 -12.58 14.16
C ALA A 37 -15.92 -12.93 13.85
N GLY A 38 -15.00 -12.57 14.73
CA GLY A 38 -13.56 -12.79 14.60
C GLY A 38 -12.87 -11.92 13.54
N ALA A 39 -13.52 -10.94 12.92
CA ALA A 39 -12.95 -10.13 11.84
C ALA A 39 -11.68 -9.36 12.27
N ALA A 40 -11.59 -8.95 13.52
CA ALA A 40 -10.50 -8.12 14.03
C ALA A 40 -9.39 -8.92 14.75
N GLN A 41 -9.53 -10.23 14.92
CA GLN A 41 -8.58 -11.07 15.67
C GLN A 41 -7.15 -10.98 15.14
N GLY A 42 -6.99 -10.95 13.81
CA GLY A 42 -5.69 -10.79 13.16
C GLY A 42 -4.98 -9.47 13.47
N SER A 43 -5.74 -8.44 13.87
CA SER A 43 -5.24 -7.13 14.31
C SER A 43 -5.15 -7.01 15.84
N GLY A 44 -5.43 -8.09 16.59
CA GLY A 44 -5.34 -8.13 18.05
C GLY A 44 -6.55 -7.56 18.79
N PHE A 45 -7.70 -7.40 18.12
CA PHE A 45 -8.95 -6.93 18.73
C PHE A 45 -9.96 -8.06 18.86
N SER A 46 -10.72 -8.07 19.97
CA SER A 46 -11.77 -9.05 20.21
C SER A 46 -13.15 -8.52 19.79
N ASP A 47 -14.11 -9.44 19.61
CA ASP A 47 -15.51 -9.09 19.29
C ASP A 47 -16.16 -8.29 20.44
N GLU A 48 -15.76 -8.55 21.71
CA GLU A 48 -16.24 -7.85 22.90
C GLU A 48 -15.88 -6.35 22.86
N GLN A 49 -14.72 -6.01 22.32
CA GLN A 49 -14.30 -4.60 22.18
C GLN A 49 -15.23 -3.83 21.26
N TYR A 50 -15.73 -4.46 20.19
CA TYR A 50 -16.72 -3.85 19.30
C TYR A 50 -18.11 -3.82 19.92
N SER A 51 -18.52 -4.90 20.58
CA SER A 51 -19.84 -4.95 21.24
C SER A 51 -19.96 -3.92 22.36
N SER A 52 -18.89 -3.67 23.11
CA SER A 52 -18.86 -2.70 24.21
C SER A 52 -19.06 -1.25 23.77
N VAL A 53 -18.81 -0.95 22.48
CA VAL A 53 -18.99 0.39 21.89
C VAL A 53 -20.21 0.48 20.94
N GLY A 54 -21.13 -0.50 21.01
CA GLY A 54 -22.37 -0.50 20.26
C GLY A 54 -22.32 -1.20 18.91
N GLY A 55 -21.19 -1.80 18.53
CA GLY A 55 -21.10 -2.66 17.35
C GLY A 55 -21.87 -3.96 17.53
N GLN A 56 -22.50 -4.45 16.48
CA GLN A 56 -23.27 -5.71 16.47
C GLN A 56 -22.43 -6.80 15.80
N ILE A 57 -22.17 -7.89 16.51
CA ILE A 57 -21.47 -9.03 15.94
C ILE A 57 -22.47 -9.87 15.14
N VAL A 58 -22.09 -10.27 13.92
CA VAL A 58 -22.84 -11.16 13.03
C VAL A 58 -21.98 -12.38 12.68
N ASP A 59 -22.60 -13.54 12.56
CA ASP A 59 -21.87 -14.80 12.47
C ASP A 59 -21.26 -15.06 11.09
N SER A 60 -21.87 -14.55 10.02
CA SER A 60 -21.46 -14.85 8.66
C SER A 60 -21.30 -13.63 7.75
N ALA A 61 -20.51 -13.79 6.68
CA ALA A 61 -20.38 -12.79 5.64
C ALA A 61 -21.71 -12.60 4.90
N GLU A 62 -22.44 -13.68 4.62
CA GLU A 62 -23.73 -13.65 3.94
C GLU A 62 -24.74 -12.76 4.67
N GLU A 63 -24.85 -12.92 6.00
CA GLU A 63 -25.72 -12.07 6.82
C GLU A 63 -25.27 -10.61 6.77
N LEU A 64 -23.95 -10.36 6.91
CA LEU A 64 -23.39 -9.03 6.88
C LEU A 64 -23.66 -8.33 5.55
N TYR A 65 -23.33 -8.96 4.42
CA TYR A 65 -23.52 -8.37 3.10
C TYR A 65 -25.00 -8.16 2.77
N ALA A 66 -25.88 -9.07 3.22
CA ALA A 66 -27.34 -8.92 3.02
C ALA A 66 -27.92 -7.69 3.74
N ARG A 67 -27.36 -7.34 4.93
CA ARG A 67 -27.89 -6.25 5.78
C ARG A 67 -27.20 -4.91 5.53
N ALA A 68 -25.90 -4.92 5.21
CA ALA A 68 -25.10 -3.70 5.08
C ALA A 68 -25.53 -2.85 3.86
N GLU A 69 -25.67 -1.55 4.07
CA GLU A 69 -25.80 -0.55 2.99
C GLU A 69 -24.42 -0.13 2.48
N MET A 70 -23.44 -0.07 3.38
CA MET A 70 -22.02 0.16 3.07
C MET A 70 -21.18 -0.97 3.67
N VAL A 71 -20.27 -1.52 2.86
CA VAL A 71 -19.26 -2.48 3.31
C VAL A 71 -17.91 -1.78 3.36
N VAL A 72 -17.24 -1.84 4.51
CA VAL A 72 -15.92 -1.24 4.73
C VAL A 72 -14.89 -2.36 4.88
N LYS A 73 -13.93 -2.40 3.97
CA LYS A 73 -12.88 -3.42 3.89
C LYS A 73 -11.50 -2.79 3.77
N VAL A 74 -10.47 -3.59 3.98
CA VAL A 74 -9.08 -3.20 3.65
C VAL A 74 -8.80 -3.49 2.18
N LYS A 75 -8.96 -4.76 1.75
CA LYS A 75 -8.66 -5.22 0.39
C LYS A 75 -9.90 -5.28 -0.49
N GLU A 76 -9.64 -5.36 -1.79
CA GLU A 76 -10.67 -5.57 -2.81
C GLU A 76 -11.53 -6.80 -2.51
N PRO A 77 -12.83 -6.77 -2.84
CA PRO A 77 -13.70 -7.94 -2.71
C PRO A 77 -13.12 -9.14 -3.49
N GLN A 78 -13.02 -10.28 -2.82
CA GLN A 78 -12.58 -11.53 -3.44
C GLN A 78 -13.76 -12.18 -4.21
N PRO A 79 -13.53 -13.13 -5.13
CA PRO A 79 -14.60 -13.69 -5.97
C PRO A 79 -15.84 -14.18 -5.19
N ALA A 80 -15.65 -14.82 -4.03
CA ALA A 80 -16.76 -15.25 -3.18
C ALA A 80 -17.54 -14.09 -2.58
N GLU A 81 -16.89 -12.98 -2.29
CA GLU A 81 -17.53 -11.77 -1.75
C GLU A 81 -18.26 -10.97 -2.83
N ILE A 82 -17.74 -10.96 -4.08
CA ILE A 82 -18.41 -10.32 -5.23
C ILE A 82 -19.80 -10.95 -5.44
N ALA A 83 -19.93 -12.27 -5.24
CA ALA A 83 -21.22 -12.97 -5.35
C ALA A 83 -22.25 -12.57 -4.28
N LEU A 84 -21.81 -11.95 -3.18
CA LEU A 84 -22.67 -11.45 -2.11
C LEU A 84 -23.05 -9.97 -2.29
N LEU A 85 -22.38 -9.25 -3.21
CA LEU A 85 -22.65 -7.84 -3.50
C LEU A 85 -23.99 -7.68 -4.19
N ARG A 86 -24.62 -6.53 -4.00
CA ARG A 86 -25.91 -6.21 -4.61
C ARG A 86 -25.94 -4.80 -5.20
N GLU A 87 -26.86 -4.60 -6.11
CA GLU A 87 -27.06 -3.31 -6.77
C GLU A 87 -27.23 -2.16 -5.75
N GLY A 88 -26.52 -1.07 -5.98
CA GLY A 88 -26.54 0.13 -5.15
C GLY A 88 -25.80 0.02 -3.82
N GLN A 89 -25.30 -1.14 -3.43
CA GLN A 89 -24.49 -1.31 -2.22
C GLN A 89 -23.16 -0.57 -2.37
N ILE A 90 -22.75 0.18 -1.35
CA ILE A 90 -21.48 0.90 -1.34
C ILE A 90 -20.40 -0.04 -0.79
N VAL A 91 -19.25 -0.09 -1.47
CA VAL A 91 -18.03 -0.76 -0.94
C VAL A 91 -16.91 0.25 -0.86
N PHE A 92 -16.32 0.39 0.31
CA PHE A 92 -15.24 1.32 0.62
C PHE A 92 -13.99 0.53 1.01
N SER A 93 -13.02 0.46 0.08
CA SER A 93 -11.80 -0.36 0.22
C SER A 93 -10.70 0.07 -0.75
N TYR A 94 -9.52 -0.56 -0.68
CA TYR A 94 -8.54 -0.53 -1.77
C TYR A 94 -8.96 -1.51 -2.86
N PHE A 95 -9.19 -1.03 -4.09
CA PHE A 95 -9.67 -1.86 -5.20
C PHE A 95 -8.60 -2.28 -6.19
N HIS A 96 -7.64 -1.41 -6.51
CA HIS A 96 -6.61 -1.68 -7.52
C HIS A 96 -7.18 -2.08 -8.90
N PHE A 97 -8.30 -1.50 -9.33
CA PHE A 97 -9.02 -1.85 -10.57
C PHE A 97 -8.14 -1.88 -11.82
N ALA A 98 -7.17 -0.97 -11.94
CA ALA A 98 -6.28 -0.92 -13.11
C ALA A 98 -5.46 -2.20 -13.32
N ALA A 99 -5.25 -3.00 -12.27
CA ALA A 99 -4.48 -4.25 -12.31
C ALA A 99 -5.36 -5.50 -12.44
N LEU A 100 -6.66 -5.43 -12.08
CA LEU A 100 -7.52 -6.59 -11.87
C LEU A 100 -8.80 -6.49 -12.72
N ARG A 101 -8.71 -6.90 -14.00
CA ARG A 101 -9.84 -6.83 -14.94
C ARG A 101 -11.07 -7.63 -14.45
N GLU A 102 -10.86 -8.84 -13.94
CA GLU A 102 -11.96 -9.70 -13.49
C GLU A 102 -12.72 -9.09 -12.30
N LEU A 103 -12.00 -8.51 -11.34
CA LEU A 103 -12.59 -7.75 -10.25
C LEU A 103 -13.45 -6.59 -10.78
N THR A 104 -12.89 -5.82 -11.72
CA THR A 104 -13.60 -4.66 -12.29
C THR A 104 -14.89 -5.08 -12.95
N VAL A 105 -14.87 -6.14 -13.76
CA VAL A 105 -16.06 -6.68 -14.44
C VAL A 105 -17.07 -7.19 -13.40
N GLY A 106 -16.64 -7.99 -12.42
CA GLY A 106 -17.54 -8.52 -11.39
C GLY A 106 -18.21 -7.43 -10.55
N CYS A 107 -17.48 -6.37 -10.20
CA CYS A 107 -18.07 -5.22 -9.49
C CYS A 107 -19.07 -4.46 -10.35
N LEU A 108 -18.82 -4.32 -11.66
CA LEU A 108 -19.77 -3.69 -12.59
C LEU A 108 -21.03 -4.53 -12.77
N GLU A 109 -20.90 -5.84 -12.90
CA GLU A 109 -22.04 -6.78 -13.03
C GLU A 109 -22.89 -6.82 -11.77
N ALA A 110 -22.26 -6.70 -10.57
CA ALA A 110 -22.98 -6.60 -9.30
C ALA A 110 -23.74 -5.27 -9.13
N GLY A 111 -23.47 -4.24 -9.95
CA GLY A 111 -24.12 -2.94 -9.88
C GLY A 111 -23.84 -2.15 -8.59
N MET A 112 -22.73 -2.47 -7.90
CA MET A 112 -22.35 -1.81 -6.66
C MET A 112 -21.68 -0.47 -6.89
N THR A 113 -21.61 0.38 -5.86
CA THR A 113 -20.88 1.64 -5.87
C THR A 113 -19.50 1.46 -5.22
N ALA A 114 -18.44 1.58 -5.99
CA ALA A 114 -17.07 1.50 -5.48
C ALA A 114 -16.56 2.87 -5.02
N VAL A 115 -16.08 2.95 -3.77
CA VAL A 115 -15.33 4.10 -3.27
C VAL A 115 -13.93 3.62 -2.93
N ALA A 116 -12.97 3.96 -3.80
CA ALA A 116 -11.60 3.47 -3.69
C ALA A 116 -10.76 4.38 -2.79
N TYR A 117 -10.14 3.82 -1.73
CA TYR A 117 -9.24 4.55 -0.84
C TYR A 117 -8.09 5.21 -1.59
N GLU A 118 -7.54 4.52 -2.60
CA GLU A 118 -6.36 4.95 -3.35
C GLU A 118 -6.60 6.09 -4.32
N THR A 119 -7.86 6.46 -4.56
CA THR A 119 -8.20 7.58 -5.47
C THR A 119 -8.93 8.73 -4.78
N LEU A 120 -9.29 8.58 -3.50
CA LEU A 120 -9.92 9.64 -2.72
C LEU A 120 -8.93 10.77 -2.48
N ARG A 121 -9.32 12.00 -2.89
CA ARG A 121 -8.48 13.20 -2.78
C ARG A 121 -9.03 14.17 -1.74
N ASP A 122 -8.12 14.80 -1.01
CA ASP A 122 -8.45 15.96 -0.21
C ASP A 122 -8.58 17.23 -1.09
N PRO A 123 -9.02 18.39 -0.53
CA PRO A 123 -9.12 19.64 -1.28
C PRO A 123 -7.81 20.14 -1.90
N HIS A 124 -6.66 19.63 -1.42
CA HIS A 124 -5.33 19.95 -1.94
C HIS A 124 -4.84 18.92 -2.96
N GLY A 125 -5.67 17.96 -3.36
CA GLY A 125 -5.34 16.92 -4.33
C GLY A 125 -4.48 15.78 -3.78
N ARG A 126 -4.20 15.73 -2.46
CA ARG A 126 -3.44 14.66 -1.81
C ARG A 126 -4.33 13.44 -1.63
N LEU A 127 -3.72 12.26 -1.46
CA LEU A 127 -4.39 10.97 -1.27
C LEU A 127 -4.27 10.52 0.21
N PRO A 128 -5.09 11.08 1.14
CA PRO A 128 -4.90 10.92 2.58
C PRO A 128 -5.03 9.48 3.04
N LEU A 129 -5.85 8.66 2.38
CA LEU A 129 -6.03 7.25 2.73
C LEU A 129 -4.95 6.33 2.13
N LEU A 130 -4.29 6.75 1.04
CA LEU A 130 -3.19 6.01 0.43
C LEU A 130 -1.84 6.36 1.07
N THR A 131 -1.64 7.58 1.52
CA THR A 131 -0.35 8.07 2.05
C THR A 131 0.23 7.17 3.15
N PRO A 132 -0.50 6.77 4.21
CA PRO A 132 0.05 5.90 5.26
C PRO A 132 0.53 4.54 4.72
N MET A 133 -0.20 3.95 3.77
CA MET A 133 0.21 2.68 3.16
C MET A 133 1.42 2.83 2.25
N SER A 134 1.55 3.98 1.58
CA SER A 134 2.74 4.32 0.80
C SER A 134 3.98 4.51 1.69
N GLU A 135 3.82 5.09 2.88
CA GLU A 135 4.90 5.20 3.87
C GLU A 135 5.36 3.83 4.37
N VAL A 136 4.41 2.96 4.70
CA VAL A 136 4.70 1.56 5.08
C VAL A 136 5.43 0.83 3.94
N ALA A 137 4.91 0.92 2.71
CA ALA A 137 5.50 0.25 1.55
C ALA A 137 6.95 0.73 1.30
N GLY A 138 7.20 2.04 1.39
CA GLY A 138 8.54 2.61 1.23
C GLY A 138 9.52 2.07 2.27
N LYS A 139 9.13 2.04 3.54
CA LYS A 139 9.99 1.53 4.63
C LYS A 139 10.21 0.02 4.49
N MET A 140 9.16 -0.75 4.23
CA MET A 140 9.25 -2.20 4.06
C MET A 140 10.09 -2.60 2.85
N SER A 141 10.07 -1.84 1.75
CA SER A 141 10.85 -2.16 0.55
C SER A 141 12.35 -2.29 0.83
N ILE A 142 12.86 -1.49 1.75
CA ILE A 142 14.28 -1.55 2.15
C ILE A 142 14.54 -2.71 3.11
N HIS A 143 13.63 -3.01 4.04
CA HIS A 143 13.76 -4.18 4.91
C HIS A 143 13.81 -5.47 4.10
N GLU A 144 12.86 -5.65 3.17
CA GLU A 144 12.85 -6.82 2.30
C GLU A 144 14.04 -6.81 1.32
N GLY A 145 14.40 -5.66 0.76
CA GLY A 145 15.57 -5.52 -0.10
C GLY A 145 16.86 -5.93 0.61
N ALA A 146 17.07 -5.49 1.85
CA ALA A 146 18.22 -5.88 2.66
C ALA A 146 18.26 -7.40 2.90
N LYS A 147 17.11 -7.99 3.25
CA LYS A 147 16.96 -9.44 3.44
C LYS A 147 17.28 -10.22 2.15
N TYR A 148 16.75 -9.81 1.00
CA TYR A 148 17.02 -10.49 -0.27
C TYR A 148 18.44 -10.27 -0.80
N LEU A 149 19.22 -9.33 -0.27
CA LEU A 149 20.67 -9.23 -0.54
C LEU A 149 21.49 -10.28 0.21
N GLU A 150 20.93 -10.95 1.23
CA GLU A 150 21.60 -11.97 2.00
C GLU A 150 21.84 -13.27 1.19
N ARG A 151 22.94 -13.97 1.46
CA ARG A 151 23.27 -15.23 0.79
C ARG A 151 22.24 -16.35 0.98
N PRO A 152 21.63 -16.56 2.16
CA PRO A 152 20.57 -17.55 2.33
C PRO A 152 19.36 -17.31 1.43
N MET A 153 19.14 -16.06 1.01
CA MET A 153 18.08 -15.67 0.07
C MET A 153 18.54 -15.65 -1.40
N MET A 154 19.71 -16.27 -1.68
CA MET A 154 20.38 -16.26 -2.99
C MET A 154 20.80 -14.87 -3.47
N GLY A 155 20.89 -13.90 -2.57
CA GLY A 155 21.36 -12.55 -2.84
C GLY A 155 22.87 -12.46 -3.05
N ARG A 156 23.33 -11.27 -3.41
CA ARG A 156 24.78 -10.98 -3.67
C ARG A 156 25.66 -11.08 -2.44
N GLY A 157 25.13 -11.12 -1.22
CA GLY A 157 25.88 -11.12 0.03
C GLY A 157 26.44 -9.73 0.36
N ILE A 158 25.65 -8.68 0.11
CA ILE A 158 26.02 -7.29 0.32
C ILE A 158 25.24 -6.73 1.50
N LEU A 159 25.95 -6.04 2.40
CA LEU A 159 25.35 -5.29 3.51
C LEU A 159 25.11 -3.84 3.06
N LEU A 160 23.91 -3.31 3.28
CA LEU A 160 23.54 -1.97 2.81
C LEU A 160 24.49 -0.87 3.29
N GLY A 161 24.87 -0.88 4.58
CA GLY A 161 25.77 0.13 5.15
C GLY A 161 27.25 -0.17 4.97
N GLY A 162 27.63 -1.31 4.40
CA GLY A 162 29.03 -1.75 4.38
C GLY A 162 29.59 -1.96 5.79
N VAL A 163 30.93 -2.09 5.89
CA VAL A 163 31.70 -2.12 7.13
C VAL A 163 33.06 -1.48 6.88
N PRO A 164 33.84 -1.12 7.89
CA PRO A 164 35.21 -0.62 7.67
C PRO A 164 36.01 -1.52 6.73
N GLY A 165 36.47 -0.97 5.60
CA GLY A 165 37.13 -1.69 4.54
C GLY A 165 36.23 -2.28 3.43
N VAL A 166 34.92 -2.23 3.57
CA VAL A 166 33.93 -2.64 2.55
C VAL A 166 32.94 -1.51 2.31
N ALA A 167 32.81 -1.08 1.06
CA ALA A 167 31.93 0.03 0.68
C ALA A 167 30.46 -0.29 0.97
N PRO A 168 29.63 0.73 1.25
CA PRO A 168 28.17 0.60 1.29
C PRO A 168 27.58 0.17 -0.06
N ALA A 169 26.41 -0.42 -0.03
CA ALA A 169 25.62 -0.75 -1.21
C ALA A 169 25.08 0.50 -1.92
N ASN A 170 24.88 0.39 -3.23
CA ASN A 170 24.22 1.39 -4.04
C ASN A 170 22.74 1.05 -4.18
N VAL A 171 21.86 1.91 -3.69
CA VAL A 171 20.40 1.77 -3.76
C VAL A 171 19.85 2.78 -4.75
N LEU A 172 19.21 2.29 -5.81
CA LEU A 172 18.50 3.12 -6.78
C LEU A 172 17.00 3.12 -6.50
N ILE A 173 16.40 4.31 -6.40
CA ILE A 173 14.97 4.49 -6.16
C ILE A 173 14.36 5.26 -7.32
N LEU A 174 13.42 4.62 -8.03
CA LEU A 174 12.72 5.18 -9.18
C LEU A 174 11.36 5.73 -8.75
N GLY A 175 11.25 7.05 -8.64
CA GLY A 175 10.10 7.82 -8.16
C GLY A 175 10.33 8.43 -6.79
N GLY A 176 10.28 9.77 -6.70
CA GLY A 176 10.47 10.58 -5.49
C GLY A 176 9.19 10.86 -4.69
N GLY A 177 8.11 10.11 -4.94
CA GLY A 177 6.83 10.23 -4.23
C GLY A 177 6.93 9.83 -2.73
N VAL A 178 5.78 9.50 -2.12
CA VAL A 178 5.73 9.09 -0.70
C VAL A 178 6.52 7.81 -0.48
N VAL A 179 6.32 6.80 -1.33
CA VAL A 179 7.04 5.51 -1.26
C VAL A 179 8.54 5.74 -1.35
N GLY A 180 9.00 6.41 -2.42
CA GLY A 180 10.42 6.60 -2.68
C GLY A 180 11.14 7.44 -1.62
N ALA A 181 10.51 8.50 -1.13
CA ALA A 181 11.08 9.32 -0.05
C ALA A 181 11.27 8.51 1.25
N ASN A 182 10.28 7.67 1.62
CA ASN A 182 10.39 6.80 2.80
C ASN A 182 11.44 5.71 2.60
N ALA A 183 11.52 5.12 1.41
CA ALA A 183 12.57 4.17 1.07
C ALA A 183 13.97 4.81 1.16
N ALA A 184 14.14 6.01 0.57
CA ALA A 184 15.42 6.74 0.61
C ALA A 184 15.86 7.04 2.05
N GLY A 185 14.93 7.51 2.90
CA GLY A 185 15.23 7.79 4.31
C GLY A 185 15.70 6.55 5.08
N ILE A 186 15.06 5.38 4.87
CA ILE A 186 15.48 4.13 5.53
C ILE A 186 16.83 3.62 4.97
N ALA A 187 17.00 3.58 3.65
CA ALA A 187 18.23 3.12 3.03
C ALA A 187 19.44 3.99 3.46
N ALA A 188 19.25 5.31 3.46
CA ALA A 188 20.26 6.26 3.91
C ALA A 188 20.58 6.11 5.41
N GLY A 189 19.54 5.90 6.25
CA GLY A 189 19.70 5.64 7.68
C GLY A 189 20.44 4.32 7.98
N MET A 190 20.34 3.34 7.08
CA MET A 190 21.14 2.12 7.13
C MET A 190 22.58 2.29 6.59
N GLY A 191 22.94 3.47 6.09
CA GLY A 191 24.26 3.81 5.62
C GLY A 191 24.55 3.51 4.14
N ALA A 192 23.53 3.19 3.34
CA ALA A 192 23.69 2.97 1.91
C ALA A 192 24.00 4.26 1.13
N ASN A 193 24.61 4.13 -0.04
CA ASN A 193 24.65 5.19 -1.05
C ASN A 193 23.31 5.18 -1.80
N VAL A 194 22.53 6.25 -1.71
CA VAL A 194 21.17 6.28 -2.29
C VAL A 194 21.10 7.24 -3.46
N THR A 195 20.58 6.78 -4.58
CA THR A 195 20.16 7.64 -5.69
C THR A 195 18.64 7.57 -5.81
N ILE A 196 17.98 8.72 -5.73
CA ILE A 196 16.52 8.84 -5.95
C ILE A 196 16.24 9.62 -7.21
N MET A 197 15.40 9.07 -8.08
CA MET A 197 15.05 9.67 -9.37
C MET A 197 13.59 10.11 -9.41
N ASP A 198 13.33 11.28 -9.98
CA ASP A 198 11.99 11.76 -10.29
C ASP A 198 12.01 12.62 -11.55
N ILE A 199 10.87 12.78 -12.21
CA ILE A 199 10.69 13.70 -13.33
C ILE A 199 10.29 15.12 -12.88
N ASN A 200 9.85 15.26 -11.63
CA ASN A 200 9.39 16.52 -11.06
C ASN A 200 10.55 17.23 -10.33
N ILE A 201 11.06 18.29 -10.96
CA ILE A 201 12.21 19.07 -10.45
C ILE A 201 11.90 19.72 -9.09
N ASP A 202 10.69 20.18 -8.85
CA ASP A 202 10.34 20.80 -7.55
C ASP A 202 10.32 19.75 -6.44
N ARG A 203 9.87 18.54 -6.76
CA ARG A 203 9.95 17.41 -5.84
C ARG A 203 11.41 17.05 -5.53
N MET A 204 12.27 17.07 -6.52
CA MET A 204 13.71 16.80 -6.35
C MET A 204 14.38 17.85 -5.47
N ARG A 205 14.09 19.14 -5.67
CA ARG A 205 14.58 20.23 -4.80
C ARG A 205 14.17 20.02 -3.34
N TYR A 206 12.89 19.69 -3.12
CA TYR A 206 12.39 19.40 -1.78
C TYR A 206 13.13 18.19 -1.16
N LEU A 207 13.35 17.12 -1.92
CA LEU A 207 14.08 15.94 -1.42
C LEU A 207 15.54 16.26 -1.11
N ASP A 208 16.20 17.06 -1.94
CA ASP A 208 17.58 17.52 -1.72
C ASP A 208 17.73 18.30 -0.40
N GLU A 209 16.72 19.12 -0.07
CA GLU A 209 16.71 19.90 1.18
C GLU A 209 16.51 19.05 2.43
N ILE A 210 15.73 17.95 2.36
CA ILE A 210 15.34 17.19 3.56
C ILE A 210 16.09 15.89 3.76
N MET A 211 16.75 15.37 2.72
CA MET A 211 17.44 14.09 2.78
C MET A 211 18.87 14.23 3.32
N PRO A 212 19.41 13.18 3.97
CA PRO A 212 20.80 13.20 4.41
C PRO A 212 21.79 13.17 3.23
N ALA A 213 23.04 13.57 3.49
CA ALA A 213 24.09 13.79 2.47
C ALA A 213 24.45 12.56 1.62
N ASN A 214 24.10 11.35 2.05
CA ASN A 214 24.28 10.11 1.28
C ASN A 214 23.09 9.79 0.34
N VAL A 215 22.18 10.74 0.13
CA VAL A 215 21.12 10.68 -0.88
C VAL A 215 21.39 11.68 -1.98
N THR A 216 21.44 11.22 -3.22
CA THR A 216 21.61 12.04 -4.43
C THR A 216 20.32 12.04 -5.22
N THR A 217 19.85 13.22 -5.64
CA THR A 217 18.66 13.39 -6.49
C THR A 217 19.07 13.49 -7.96
N ILE A 218 18.49 12.68 -8.84
CA ILE A 218 18.78 12.65 -10.29
C ILE A 218 17.49 12.73 -11.09
N TYR A 219 17.51 13.49 -12.18
CA TYR A 219 16.38 13.55 -13.10
C TYR A 219 16.18 12.19 -13.78
N CYS A 220 14.93 11.72 -13.79
CA CYS A 220 14.57 10.40 -14.32
C CYS A 220 14.37 10.47 -15.84
N ASP A 221 15.36 10.04 -16.59
CA ASP A 221 15.28 9.76 -18.03
C ASP A 221 15.79 8.35 -18.34
N PRO A 222 15.50 7.80 -19.54
CA PRO A 222 15.88 6.43 -19.87
C PRO A 222 17.40 6.14 -19.78
N HIS A 223 18.25 7.11 -20.13
CA HIS A 223 19.71 6.96 -20.07
C HIS A 223 20.20 6.96 -18.63
N ALA A 224 19.73 7.91 -17.81
CA ALA A 224 20.05 7.94 -16.39
C ALA A 224 19.60 6.66 -15.68
N VAL A 225 18.39 6.15 -15.99
CA VAL A 225 17.91 4.89 -15.40
C VAL A 225 18.84 3.73 -15.77
N GLU A 226 19.28 3.62 -17.03
CA GLU A 226 20.21 2.57 -17.47
C GLU A 226 21.56 2.70 -16.76
N ASP A 227 22.15 3.89 -16.75
CA ASP A 227 23.48 4.14 -16.19
C ASP A 227 23.56 3.83 -14.69
N TYR A 228 22.52 4.17 -13.93
CA TYR A 228 22.50 3.92 -12.51
C TYR A 228 22.03 2.50 -12.14
N ALA A 229 21.15 1.89 -12.93
CA ALA A 229 20.64 0.55 -12.64
C ALA A 229 21.71 -0.53 -12.75
N VAL A 230 22.63 -0.43 -13.71
CA VAL A 230 23.72 -1.42 -13.89
C VAL A 230 24.74 -1.41 -12.73
N HIS A 231 24.78 -0.33 -11.96
CA HIS A 231 25.65 -0.19 -10.79
C HIS A 231 24.93 -0.36 -9.46
N ALA A 232 23.59 -0.54 -9.47
CA ALA A 232 22.79 -0.69 -8.27
C ALA A 232 22.89 -2.11 -7.71
N ASP A 233 22.97 -2.22 -6.39
CA ASP A 233 22.83 -3.47 -5.65
C ASP A 233 21.38 -3.77 -5.32
N LEU A 234 20.56 -2.70 -5.15
CA LEU A 234 19.13 -2.77 -4.90
C LEU A 234 18.40 -1.69 -5.71
N VAL A 235 17.35 -2.08 -6.43
CA VAL A 235 16.49 -1.15 -7.16
C VAL A 235 15.07 -1.19 -6.59
N ILE A 236 14.53 -0.03 -6.23
CA ILE A 236 13.17 0.15 -5.71
C ILE A 236 12.32 0.89 -6.75
N GLY A 237 11.30 0.24 -7.27
CA GLY A 237 10.27 0.88 -8.12
C GLY A 237 9.22 1.57 -7.25
N ALA A 238 9.17 2.90 -7.28
CA ALA A 238 8.30 3.72 -6.43
C ALA A 238 7.41 4.70 -7.22
N VAL A 239 7.23 4.46 -8.52
CA VAL A 239 6.39 5.30 -9.38
C VAL A 239 4.94 4.92 -9.21
N LEU A 240 4.09 5.89 -8.94
CA LEU A 240 2.64 5.75 -8.86
C LEU A 240 1.94 6.66 -9.86
N ILE A 241 1.02 6.11 -10.65
CA ILE A 241 0.03 6.87 -11.42
C ILE A 241 -1.35 6.57 -10.79
N PRO A 242 -1.97 7.51 -10.08
CA PRO A 242 -3.26 7.28 -9.43
C PRO A 242 -4.32 6.80 -10.43
N GLY A 243 -4.93 5.63 -10.16
CA GLY A 243 -5.94 5.01 -11.03
C GLY A 243 -5.40 4.43 -12.33
N GLY A 244 -4.07 4.40 -12.55
CA GLY A 244 -3.42 3.92 -13.76
C GLY A 244 -2.32 2.90 -13.51
N ARG A 245 -1.69 2.45 -14.59
CA ARG A 245 -0.49 1.59 -14.56
C ARG A 245 0.77 2.44 -14.59
N ALA A 246 1.73 2.16 -13.71
CA ALA A 246 3.06 2.74 -13.78
C ALA A 246 3.78 2.29 -15.06
N PRO A 247 4.64 3.13 -15.68
CA PRO A 247 5.47 2.74 -16.81
C PRO A 247 6.49 1.68 -16.38
N MET A 248 6.88 0.82 -17.30
CA MET A 248 7.97 -0.12 -17.09
C MET A 248 9.30 0.60 -17.30
N LEU A 249 9.98 0.94 -16.22
CA LEU A 249 11.27 1.64 -16.24
C LEU A 249 12.47 0.67 -16.32
N ILE A 250 12.32 -0.53 -15.79
CA ILE A 250 13.32 -1.61 -15.83
C ILE A 250 12.73 -2.76 -16.63
N ASP A 251 13.27 -3.05 -17.78
CA ASP A 251 12.88 -4.16 -18.63
C ASP A 251 13.78 -5.40 -18.42
N ARG A 252 13.44 -6.50 -19.11
CA ARG A 252 14.23 -7.74 -19.02
C ARG A 252 15.63 -7.61 -19.66
N ALA A 253 15.83 -6.68 -20.58
CA ALA A 253 17.12 -6.48 -21.20
C ALA A 253 18.08 -5.78 -20.23
N LEU A 254 17.58 -4.75 -19.53
CA LEU A 254 18.36 -4.02 -18.52
C LEU A 254 18.67 -4.90 -17.31
N LEU A 255 17.75 -5.79 -16.89
CA LEU A 255 18.01 -6.74 -15.79
C LEU A 255 19.12 -7.76 -16.08
N LYS A 256 19.56 -7.92 -17.32
CA LYS A 256 20.64 -8.84 -17.72
C LYS A 256 22.02 -8.17 -17.77
N LYS A 257 22.06 -6.86 -17.70
CA LYS A 257 23.29 -6.05 -17.65
C LYS A 257 23.81 -5.95 -16.24
#